data_c785c230fe23c1af875ce448ee76b954
#
_entry.id   c785c230fe23c1af875ce448ee76b954
#
_cell.length_a   1.000
_cell.length_b   1.000
_cell.length_c   1.000
_cell.angle_alpha   90.00
_cell.angle_beta   90.00
_cell.angle_gamma   90.00
#
_symmetry.space_group_name_H-M   'P 1'
#
loop_
_entity.id
_entity.type
_entity.pdbx_description
1 polymer ?
#
loop_
_entity_poly.entity_id
_entity_poly.type
_entity_poly.pdbx_seq_one_letter_code
_entity_poly.pdbx_strand_id
1 'polypeptide(L)'
;MSHSASAQPTTVASVRQVRLRYGDVIALDGIDLDIPAGRMVGLIGPDGVGKSSLLSLLAGVRIIQEGTVEVLGGDMASKAHRKQVCPRIAYMPQGLGKNLYPTLSVEENLQFFGRLFGHDAAERRRRI
;
A
#
# COMPACT_ATOMS: atom_id res chain seq x y z
N MET A 1 -20.35 30.41 -22.26
CA MET A 1 -20.49 29.71 -20.99
C MET A 1 -19.61 28.46 -21.04
N SER A 2 -18.41 28.55 -20.50
CA SER A 2 -17.45 27.46 -20.53
C SER A 2 -17.80 26.47 -19.45
N HIS A 3 -18.25 25.27 -19.82
CA HIS A 3 -18.36 24.14 -18.90
C HIS A 3 -16.96 23.70 -18.55
N SER A 4 -16.53 24.06 -17.35
CA SER A 4 -15.34 23.47 -16.74
C SER A 4 -15.61 21.98 -16.55
N ALA A 5 -15.02 21.15 -17.40
CA ALA A 5 -14.98 19.71 -17.18
C ALA A 5 -14.21 19.48 -15.88
N SER A 6 -14.91 19.13 -14.81
CA SER A 6 -14.30 18.67 -13.59
C SER A 6 -13.54 17.38 -13.91
N ALA A 7 -12.22 17.48 -14.04
CA ALA A 7 -11.36 16.32 -14.18
C ALA A 7 -11.67 15.37 -13.01
N GLN A 8 -12.15 14.16 -13.32
CA GLN A 8 -12.36 13.15 -12.29
C GLN A 8 -11.01 12.89 -11.60
N PRO A 9 -10.99 12.77 -10.27
CA PRO A 9 -9.75 12.52 -9.57
C PRO A 9 -9.12 11.24 -10.10
N THR A 10 -7.88 11.33 -10.55
CA THR A 10 -7.12 10.18 -11.03
C THR A 10 -7.07 9.14 -9.92
N THR A 11 -7.50 7.91 -10.18
CA THR A 11 -7.45 6.79 -9.22
C THR A 11 -6.01 6.31 -9.09
N VAL A 12 -5.49 6.26 -7.87
CA VAL A 12 -4.14 5.76 -7.59
C VAL A 12 -4.13 4.27 -7.29
N ALA A 13 -5.23 3.75 -6.78
CA ALA A 13 -5.43 2.31 -6.59
C ALA A 13 -6.90 1.95 -6.78
N SER A 14 -7.16 0.79 -7.33
CA SER A 14 -8.49 0.21 -7.48
C SER A 14 -8.51 -1.26 -7.10
N VAL A 15 -9.60 -1.67 -6.50
CA VAL A 15 -9.88 -3.05 -6.07
C VAL A 15 -11.20 -3.46 -6.68
N ARG A 16 -11.25 -4.64 -7.31
CA ARG A 16 -12.47 -5.14 -7.96
C ARG A 16 -12.70 -6.61 -7.60
N GLN A 17 -13.84 -6.87 -7.01
CA GLN A 17 -14.34 -8.20 -6.62
C GLN A 17 -13.30 -9.05 -5.87
N VAL A 18 -12.52 -8.39 -5.01
CA VAL A 18 -11.43 -9.05 -4.29
C VAL A 18 -11.99 -9.90 -3.17
N ARG A 19 -11.57 -11.17 -3.17
CA ARG A 19 -11.80 -12.12 -2.10
C ARG A 19 -10.49 -12.60 -1.52
N LEU A 20 -10.48 -12.76 -0.21
CA LEU A 20 -9.33 -13.28 0.54
C LEU A 20 -9.79 -14.16 1.68
N ARG A 21 -9.18 -15.34 1.79
CA ARG A 21 -9.46 -16.32 2.85
C ARG A 21 -8.18 -16.70 3.58
N TYR A 22 -8.34 -16.98 4.86
CA TYR A 22 -7.33 -17.56 5.73
C TYR A 22 -7.88 -18.90 6.26
N GLY A 23 -7.53 -20.01 5.61
CA GLY A 23 -8.19 -21.28 5.88
C GLY A 23 -9.71 -21.15 5.62
N ASP A 24 -10.50 -21.41 6.65
CA ASP A 24 -11.96 -21.32 6.56
C ASP A 24 -12.52 -19.91 6.82
N VAL A 25 -11.68 -18.97 7.24
CA VAL A 25 -12.11 -17.60 7.53
C VAL A 25 -12.05 -16.73 6.29
N ILE A 26 -13.19 -16.15 5.91
CA ILE A 26 -13.28 -15.16 4.85
C ILE A 26 -12.90 -13.79 5.45
N ALA A 27 -11.77 -13.22 4.99
CA ALA A 27 -11.31 -11.91 5.42
C ALA A 27 -11.82 -10.78 4.53
N LEU A 28 -11.97 -11.04 3.23
CA LEU A 28 -12.56 -10.11 2.25
C LEU A 28 -13.52 -10.91 1.37
N ASP A 29 -14.69 -10.36 1.10
CA ASP A 29 -15.71 -11.02 0.29
C ASP A 29 -16.27 -10.05 -0.78
N GLY A 30 -15.68 -10.10 -1.96
CA GLY A 30 -16.15 -9.34 -3.12
C GLY A 30 -16.01 -7.82 -2.95
N ILE A 31 -14.87 -7.36 -2.47
CA ILE A 31 -14.64 -5.92 -2.18
C ILE A 31 -14.36 -5.16 -3.48
N ASP A 32 -15.07 -4.03 -3.63
CA ASP A 32 -14.83 -3.01 -4.64
C ASP A 32 -14.47 -1.68 -3.97
N LEU A 33 -13.38 -1.05 -4.40
CA LEU A 33 -12.88 0.20 -3.83
C LEU A 33 -12.04 0.98 -4.85
N ASP A 34 -12.20 2.30 -4.86
CA ASP A 34 -11.32 3.23 -5.56
C ASP A 34 -10.66 4.19 -4.58
N ILE A 35 -9.35 4.38 -4.72
CA ILE A 35 -8.57 5.33 -3.94
C ILE A 35 -8.13 6.45 -4.86
N PRO A 36 -8.63 7.69 -4.65
CA PRO A 36 -8.26 8.82 -5.47
C PRO A 36 -6.82 9.27 -5.19
N ALA A 37 -6.12 9.73 -6.23
CA ALA A 37 -4.80 10.30 -6.10
C ALA A 37 -4.81 11.64 -5.34
N GLY A 38 -3.71 11.96 -4.66
CA GLY A 38 -3.50 13.25 -4.00
C GLY A 38 -4.42 13.52 -2.82
N ARG A 39 -5.02 12.49 -2.24
CA ARG A 39 -5.91 12.62 -1.07
C ARG A 39 -5.51 11.66 0.03
N MET A 40 -5.77 12.07 1.26
CA MET A 40 -5.72 11.17 2.42
C MET A 40 -7.06 10.43 2.50
N VAL A 41 -6.99 9.11 2.52
CA VAL A 41 -8.18 8.23 2.60
C VAL A 41 -8.12 7.43 3.89
N GLY A 42 -9.19 7.47 4.67
CA GLY A 42 -9.35 6.67 5.88
C GLY A 42 -10.19 5.42 5.62
N LEU A 43 -9.71 4.26 6.06
CA LEU A 43 -10.46 3.01 6.06
C LEU A 43 -10.96 2.73 7.47
N ILE A 44 -12.27 2.88 7.69
CA ILE A 44 -12.90 2.80 9.00
C ILE A 44 -13.78 1.55 9.09
N GLY A 45 -13.77 0.90 10.22
CA GLY A 45 -14.60 -0.27 10.51
C GLY A 45 -14.15 -0.97 11.78
N PRO A 46 -14.97 -1.91 12.32
CA PRO A 46 -14.62 -2.67 13.51
C PRO A 46 -13.40 -3.57 13.28
N ASP A 47 -12.84 -4.09 14.36
CA ASP A 47 -11.72 -5.02 14.29
C ASP A 47 -12.14 -6.35 13.64
N GLY A 48 -11.21 -6.94 12.89
CA GLY A 48 -11.43 -8.24 12.25
C GLY A 48 -12.20 -8.22 10.93
N VAL A 49 -12.60 -7.05 10.39
CA VAL A 49 -13.35 -6.94 9.12
C VAL A 49 -12.48 -6.93 7.85
N GLY A 50 -11.17 -7.17 7.97
CA GLY A 50 -10.28 -7.28 6.83
C GLY A 50 -9.54 -6.00 6.40
N LYS A 51 -9.60 -4.90 7.16
CA LYS A 51 -8.89 -3.65 6.85
C LYS A 51 -7.40 -3.85 6.58
N SER A 52 -6.70 -4.50 7.50
CA SER A 52 -5.26 -4.79 7.37
C SER A 52 -4.97 -5.75 6.22
N SER A 53 -5.87 -6.67 5.94
CA SER A 53 -5.78 -7.59 4.80
C SER A 53 -5.85 -6.83 3.47
N LEU A 54 -6.80 -5.90 3.35
CA LEU A 54 -6.93 -5.05 2.17
C LEU A 54 -5.69 -4.18 1.96
N LEU A 55 -5.19 -3.52 3.02
CA LEU A 55 -3.96 -2.71 2.94
C LEU A 55 -2.74 -3.54 2.52
N SER A 56 -2.64 -4.80 3.00
CA SER A 56 -1.53 -5.69 2.62
C SER A 56 -1.57 -6.14 1.15
N LEU A 57 -2.77 -6.26 0.56
CA LEU A 57 -2.94 -6.52 -0.88
C LEU A 57 -2.54 -5.30 -1.71
N LEU A 58 -3.01 -4.10 -1.33
CA LEU A 58 -2.65 -2.83 -1.98
C LEU A 58 -1.15 -2.56 -1.95
N ALA A 59 -0.50 -2.90 -0.83
CA ALA A 59 0.95 -2.76 -0.68
C ALA A 59 1.79 -3.83 -1.40
N GLY A 60 1.15 -4.85 -1.97
CA GLY A 60 1.84 -5.95 -2.64
C GLY A 60 2.54 -6.93 -1.69
N VAL A 61 2.25 -6.85 -0.40
CA VAL A 61 2.81 -7.74 0.65
C VAL A 61 2.15 -9.12 0.61
N ARG A 62 0.92 -9.18 0.10
CA ARG A 62 0.13 -10.41 0.04
C ARG A 62 -0.29 -10.75 -1.39
N ILE A 63 -0.38 -12.03 -1.68
CA ILE A 63 -0.84 -12.54 -2.97
C ILE A 63 -2.37 -12.37 -3.08
N ILE A 64 -2.82 -11.89 -4.22
CA ILE A 64 -4.23 -11.79 -4.59
C ILE A 64 -4.73 -13.21 -4.88
N GLN A 65 -5.79 -13.64 -4.21
CA GLN A 65 -6.40 -14.95 -4.42
C GLN A 65 -7.46 -14.90 -5.50
N GLU A 66 -8.38 -13.92 -5.41
CA GLU A 66 -9.45 -13.68 -6.38
C GLU A 66 -9.65 -12.18 -6.57
N GLY A 67 -10.15 -11.78 -7.75
CA GLY A 67 -10.38 -10.39 -8.11
C GLY A 67 -9.14 -9.70 -8.66
N THR A 68 -9.22 -8.37 -8.76
CA THR A 68 -8.14 -7.54 -9.32
C THR A 68 -7.78 -6.42 -8.36
N VAL A 69 -6.47 -6.17 -8.19
CA VAL A 69 -5.93 -5.04 -7.44
C VAL A 69 -4.96 -4.30 -8.34
N GLU A 70 -5.32 -3.08 -8.72
CA GLU A 70 -4.45 -2.20 -9.51
C GLU A 70 -3.90 -1.09 -8.61
N VAL A 71 -2.61 -0.83 -8.70
CA VAL A 71 -1.94 0.24 -7.96
C VAL A 71 -0.94 0.93 -8.89
N LEU A 72 -0.97 2.26 -8.91
CA LEU A 72 -0.08 3.09 -9.74
C LEU A 72 -0.10 2.69 -11.22
N GLY A 73 -1.29 2.37 -11.74
CA GLY A 73 -1.52 2.14 -13.16
C GLY A 73 -1.23 0.71 -13.65
N GLY A 74 -1.17 -0.28 -12.76
CA GLY A 74 -1.02 -1.67 -13.18
C GLY A 74 -1.43 -2.70 -12.14
N ASP A 75 -1.60 -3.93 -12.61
CA ASP A 75 -2.10 -5.04 -11.82
C ASP A 75 -1.03 -5.59 -10.85
N MET A 76 -1.39 -5.63 -9.57
CA MET A 76 -0.54 -6.16 -8.50
C MET A 76 -0.38 -7.69 -8.54
N ALA A 77 -1.14 -8.41 -9.36
CA ALA A 77 -0.87 -9.82 -9.65
C ALA A 77 0.41 -9.99 -10.50
N SER A 78 0.74 -9.00 -11.33
CA SER A 78 1.95 -9.00 -12.17
C SER A 78 3.22 -8.82 -11.33
N LYS A 79 4.11 -9.82 -11.35
CA LYS A 79 5.42 -9.75 -10.68
C LYS A 79 6.29 -8.61 -11.23
N ALA A 80 6.22 -8.37 -12.54
CA ALA A 80 6.98 -7.30 -13.20
C ALA A 80 6.50 -5.93 -12.71
N HIS A 81 5.17 -5.72 -12.65
CA HIS A 81 4.59 -4.49 -12.15
C HIS A 81 4.94 -4.26 -10.67
N ARG A 82 4.78 -5.27 -9.80
CA ARG A 82 5.18 -5.15 -8.39
C ARG A 82 6.63 -4.73 -8.22
N LYS A 83 7.55 -5.30 -9.00
CA LYS A 83 8.97 -4.93 -8.95
C LYS A 83 9.20 -3.44 -9.24
N GLN A 84 8.39 -2.84 -10.11
CA GLN A 84 8.49 -1.42 -10.46
C GLN A 84 7.85 -0.51 -9.41
N VAL A 85 6.72 -0.90 -8.84
CA VAL A 85 5.92 -0.01 -7.98
C VAL A 85 6.18 -0.17 -6.49
N CYS A 86 6.57 -1.36 -6.01
CA CYS A 86 6.83 -1.57 -4.57
C CYS A 86 7.86 -0.59 -3.98
N PRO A 87 8.95 -0.19 -4.68
CA PRO A 87 9.85 0.86 -4.18
C PRO A 87 9.19 2.24 -4.00
N ARG A 88 8.01 2.46 -4.59
CA ARG A 88 7.23 3.70 -4.49
C ARG A 88 6.12 3.62 -3.45
N ILE A 89 5.95 2.48 -2.81
CA ILE A 89 4.91 2.22 -1.80
C ILE A 89 5.59 2.10 -0.44
N ALA A 90 5.18 2.94 0.51
CA ALA A 90 5.54 2.76 1.91
C ALA A 90 4.39 2.06 2.63
N TYR A 91 4.67 0.94 3.27
CA TYR A 91 3.71 0.17 4.04
C TYR A 91 4.19 0.04 5.48
N MET A 92 3.37 0.50 6.41
CA MET A 92 3.63 0.36 7.85
C MET A 92 2.61 -0.64 8.43
N PRO A 93 3.02 -1.89 8.66
CA PRO A 93 2.14 -2.90 9.25
C PRO A 93 1.84 -2.59 10.71
N GLN A 94 0.73 -3.14 11.20
CA GLN A 94 0.32 -3.02 12.59
C GLN A 94 1.27 -3.80 13.50
N GLY A 95 1.61 -3.23 14.63
CA GLY A 95 2.42 -3.83 15.69
C GLY A 95 3.71 -3.06 15.97
N LEU A 96 4.03 -2.94 17.26
CA LEU A 96 5.24 -2.27 17.73
C LEU A 96 6.47 -3.19 17.51
N GLY A 97 7.56 -2.59 17.04
CA GLY A 97 8.88 -3.23 17.01
C GLY A 97 9.12 -4.31 15.94
N LYS A 98 8.14 -4.66 15.12
CA LYS A 98 8.33 -5.68 14.07
C LYS A 98 8.99 -5.16 12.79
N ASN A 99 9.05 -3.85 12.64
CA ASN A 99 9.53 -3.19 11.42
C ASN A 99 10.87 -2.47 11.61
N LEU A 100 11.39 -2.49 12.81
CA LEU A 100 12.65 -1.87 13.16
C LEU A 100 13.64 -2.96 13.62
N TYR A 101 14.90 -2.73 13.34
CA TYR A 101 15.98 -3.55 13.84
C TYR A 101 16.27 -3.15 15.29
N PRO A 102 15.99 -4.00 16.28
CA PRO A 102 16.08 -3.63 17.70
C PRO A 102 17.52 -3.40 18.18
N THR A 103 18.50 -3.89 17.42
CA THR A 103 19.94 -3.70 17.69
C THR A 103 20.50 -2.41 17.13
N LEU A 104 19.72 -1.71 16.29
CA LEU A 104 20.12 -0.43 15.71
C LEU A 104 19.46 0.73 16.46
N SER A 105 20.16 1.86 16.57
CA SER A 105 19.58 3.10 17.04
C SER A 105 18.45 3.59 16.12
N VAL A 106 17.67 4.58 16.56
CA VAL A 106 16.63 5.20 15.73
C VAL A 106 17.23 5.76 14.44
N GLU A 107 18.35 6.51 14.56
CA GLU A 107 19.02 7.07 13.40
C GLU A 107 19.53 6.01 12.43
N GLU A 108 20.13 4.92 12.91
CA GLU A 108 20.59 3.81 12.07
C GLU A 108 19.44 3.12 11.35
N ASN A 109 18.29 2.92 12.01
CA ASN A 109 17.10 2.42 11.38
C ASN A 109 16.64 3.35 10.25
N LEU A 110 16.56 4.66 10.49
CA LEU A 110 16.17 5.65 9.47
C LEU A 110 17.18 5.67 8.31
N GLN A 111 18.47 5.60 8.60
CA GLN A 111 19.52 5.51 7.58
C GLN A 111 19.39 4.24 6.74
N PHE A 112 19.11 3.10 7.39
CA PHE A 112 18.92 1.82 6.70
C PHE A 112 17.74 1.89 5.72
N PHE A 113 16.56 2.32 6.18
CA PHE A 113 15.39 2.45 5.31
C PHE A 113 15.58 3.50 4.22
N GLY A 114 16.23 4.62 4.51
CA GLY A 114 16.56 5.62 3.50
C GLY A 114 17.42 5.02 2.36
N ARG A 115 18.42 4.20 2.69
CA ARG A 115 19.22 3.47 1.68
C ARG A 115 18.39 2.47 0.90
N LEU A 116 17.52 1.72 1.58
CA LEU A 116 16.65 0.73 0.94
C LEU A 116 15.74 1.37 -0.11
N PHE A 117 15.28 2.60 0.13
CA PHE A 117 14.49 3.40 -0.82
C PHE A 117 15.35 4.19 -1.83
N GLY A 118 16.65 3.97 -1.87
CA GLY A 118 17.55 4.56 -2.86
C GLY A 118 17.93 6.01 -2.59
N HIS A 119 17.69 6.54 -1.38
CA HIS A 119 18.10 7.88 -1.02
C HIS A 119 19.62 7.97 -0.86
N ASP A 120 20.23 8.96 -1.47
CA ASP A 120 21.65 9.27 -1.26
C ASP A 120 21.92 9.85 0.14
N ALA A 121 23.19 10.07 0.46
CA ALA A 121 23.59 10.56 1.78
C ALA A 121 23.08 11.98 2.07
N ALA A 122 22.97 12.83 1.07
CA ALA A 122 22.49 14.21 1.23
C ALA A 122 20.98 14.21 1.51
N GLU A 123 20.22 13.43 0.76
CA GLU A 123 18.78 13.28 0.94
C GLU A 123 18.44 12.66 2.31
N ARG A 124 19.19 11.64 2.74
CA ARG A 124 19.00 11.06 4.08
C ARG A 124 19.25 12.07 5.19
N ARG A 125 20.35 12.84 5.12
CA ARG A 125 20.62 13.90 6.11
C ARG A 125 19.56 14.99 6.16
N ARG A 126 18.89 15.25 5.04
CA ARG A 126 17.81 16.24 4.98
C ARG A 126 16.51 15.73 5.60
N ARG A 127 16.25 14.41 5.55
CA ARG A 127 15.00 13.80 6.01
C ARG A 127 15.04 13.31 7.45
N ILE A 128 16.22 13.06 7.98
CA ILE A 128 16.48 12.64 9.36
C ILE A 128 16.83 13.83 10.24
#